data_89949d71ac418d0adb287acfa2eb9265
#
_entry.id   89949d71ac418d0adb287acfa2eb9265
#
_cell.length_a   1.000
_cell.length_b   1.000
_cell.length_c   1.000
_cell.angle_alpha   90.00
_cell.angle_beta   90.00
_cell.angle_gamma   90.00
#
_symmetry.space_group_name_H-M   'P 1'
#
loop_
_entity.id
_entity.type
_entity.pdbx_description
1 polymer ?
#
loop_
_entity_poly.entity_id
_entity_poly.type
_entity_poly.pdbx_seq_one_letter_code
_entity_poly.pdbx_strand_id
1 'polypeptide(L)'
;LVDSVPAIARGIQLANEEIGIAPVSYETAKSIIGLGFKDIIPIVAPDLPESEYGRYKDIYVRYFLQSDPSLKLFPGVLELLRELQDAGIKTAIATGKSRKGLSRIVNRMNVWDYFDDSITADEALPKPDPLMLNTLLERNGLTMDEIVMIGDTEHDIKLGKAAGVRTIAVTWGAVSYTHLRAHET
;
A
#
# COMPACT_ATOMS: atom_id res chain seq x y z
N LEU A 1 -7.60 -0.52 2.79
CA LEU A 1 -7.96 -0.75 4.20
C LEU A 1 -7.92 0.55 5.02
N VAL A 2 -6.81 1.28 4.99
CA VAL A 2 -6.59 2.48 5.80
C VAL A 2 -6.57 3.71 4.90
N ASP A 3 -7.29 4.76 5.28
CA ASP A 3 -7.23 6.06 4.62
C ASP A 3 -5.92 6.75 4.99
N SER A 4 -4.87 6.46 4.23
CA SER A 4 -3.53 6.99 4.45
C SER A 4 -3.11 8.04 3.42
N VAL A 5 -3.92 8.31 2.40
CA VAL A 5 -3.59 9.25 1.31
C VAL A 5 -3.23 10.64 1.84
N PRO A 6 -4.05 11.27 2.72
CA PRO A 6 -3.73 12.61 3.22
C PRO A 6 -2.43 12.64 4.03
N ALA A 7 -2.18 11.61 4.85
CA ALA A 7 -0.98 11.52 5.67
C ALA A 7 0.30 11.32 4.83
N ILE A 8 0.22 10.48 3.78
CA ILE A 8 1.32 10.24 2.84
C ILE A 8 1.63 11.54 2.09
N ALA A 9 0.61 12.18 1.50
CA ALA A 9 0.78 13.43 0.76
C ALA A 9 1.40 14.53 1.63
N ARG A 10 0.89 14.72 2.83
CA ARG A 10 1.43 15.71 3.77
C ARG A 10 2.86 15.39 4.19
N GLY A 11 3.17 14.12 4.44
CA GLY A 11 4.52 13.68 4.79
C GLY A 11 5.54 13.98 3.70
N ILE A 12 5.19 13.74 2.44
CA ILE A 12 6.04 14.04 1.27
C ILE A 12 6.24 15.56 1.13
N GLN A 13 5.17 16.34 1.21
CA GLN A 13 5.24 17.81 1.10
C GLN A 13 6.18 18.40 2.15
N LEU A 14 6.04 17.98 3.40
CA LEU A 14 6.89 18.44 4.50
C LEU A 14 8.34 17.96 4.36
N ALA A 15 8.56 16.76 3.84
CA ALA A 15 9.90 16.26 3.58
C ALA A 15 10.60 17.09 2.49
N ASN A 16 9.91 17.42 1.40
CA ASN A 16 10.43 18.28 0.35
C ASN A 16 10.75 19.69 0.87
N GLU A 17 9.83 20.27 1.65
CA GLU A 17 10.01 21.60 2.26
C GLU A 17 11.27 21.63 3.13
N GLU A 18 11.49 20.62 3.98
CA GLU A 18 12.64 20.56 4.89
C GLU A 18 13.98 20.47 4.15
N ILE A 19 14.03 19.80 2.99
CA ILE A 19 15.27 19.68 2.22
C ILE A 19 15.38 20.73 1.11
N GLY A 20 14.47 21.70 1.04
CA GLY A 20 14.50 22.80 0.09
C GLY A 20 14.10 22.43 -1.33
N ILE A 21 13.36 21.34 -1.53
CA ILE A 21 12.78 20.92 -2.80
C ILE A 21 11.34 21.43 -2.92
N ALA A 22 10.93 21.79 -4.14
CA ALA A 22 9.57 22.25 -4.40
C ALA A 22 8.53 21.21 -3.95
N PRO A 23 7.44 21.63 -3.28
CA PRO A 23 6.39 20.72 -2.85
C PRO A 23 5.68 20.13 -4.07
N VAL A 24 5.37 18.83 -4.01
CA VAL A 24 4.57 18.16 -5.03
C VAL A 24 3.09 18.45 -4.83
N SER A 25 2.32 18.38 -5.92
CA SER A 25 0.87 18.48 -5.86
C SER A 25 0.27 17.30 -5.07
N TYR A 26 -0.93 17.51 -4.52
CA TYR A 26 -1.67 16.43 -3.88
C TYR A 26 -1.94 15.25 -4.84
N GLU A 27 -2.26 15.56 -6.10
CA GLU A 27 -2.50 14.54 -7.14
C GLU A 27 -1.24 13.73 -7.45
N THR A 28 -0.08 14.38 -7.53
CA THR A 28 1.21 13.67 -7.68
C THR A 28 1.47 12.76 -6.48
N ALA A 29 1.29 13.27 -5.26
CA ALA A 29 1.46 12.47 -4.06
C ALA A 29 0.47 11.29 -3.97
N LYS A 30 -0.74 11.46 -4.49
CA LYS A 30 -1.76 10.41 -4.57
C LYS A 30 -1.39 9.33 -5.60
N SER A 31 -0.87 9.73 -6.77
CA SER A 31 -0.57 8.79 -7.87
C SER A 31 0.57 7.81 -7.58
N ILE A 32 1.43 8.12 -6.62
CA ILE A 32 2.57 7.27 -6.23
C ILE A 32 2.23 6.24 -5.15
N ILE A 33 1.00 6.28 -4.62
CA ILE A 33 0.59 5.35 -3.56
C ILE A 33 0.53 3.93 -4.12
N GLY A 34 1.16 3.00 -3.40
CA GLY A 34 1.32 1.61 -3.85
C GLY A 34 2.70 1.28 -4.39
N LEU A 35 3.49 2.29 -4.77
CA LEU A 35 4.88 2.12 -5.19
C LEU A 35 5.82 1.85 -4.01
N GLY A 36 6.96 1.24 -4.30
CA GLY A 36 8.08 1.13 -3.39
C GLY A 36 8.74 2.49 -3.13
N PHE A 37 9.35 2.67 -1.94
CA PHE A 37 9.90 3.98 -1.58
C PHE A 37 11.00 4.47 -2.54
N LYS A 38 11.83 3.56 -3.10
CA LYS A 38 12.86 3.91 -4.08
C LYS A 38 12.27 4.41 -5.40
N ASP A 39 11.09 3.92 -5.78
CA ASP A 39 10.40 4.30 -7.02
C ASP A 39 9.65 5.63 -6.86
N ILE A 40 9.32 5.98 -5.62
CA ILE A 40 8.63 7.24 -5.28
C ILE A 40 9.58 8.44 -5.40
N ILE A 41 10.82 8.33 -4.91
CA ILE A 41 11.74 9.48 -4.81
C ILE A 41 12.01 10.16 -6.15
N PRO A 42 12.28 9.45 -7.27
CA PRO A 42 12.49 10.09 -8.56
C PRO A 42 11.28 10.91 -9.07
N ILE A 43 10.08 10.62 -8.57
CA ILE A 43 8.85 11.32 -8.93
C ILE A 43 8.64 12.57 -8.07
N VAL A 44 8.88 12.45 -6.77
CA VAL A 44 8.59 13.52 -5.80
C VAL A 44 9.77 14.44 -5.50
N ALA A 45 10.99 14.00 -5.81
CA ALA A 45 12.24 14.71 -5.62
C ALA A 45 13.25 14.32 -6.73
N PRO A 46 12.97 14.67 -8.01
CA PRO A 46 13.72 14.18 -9.17
C PRO A 46 15.20 14.58 -9.17
N ASP A 47 15.54 15.69 -8.54
CA ASP A 47 16.92 16.20 -8.47
C ASP A 47 17.68 15.70 -7.24
N LEU A 48 17.06 14.86 -6.41
CA LEU A 48 17.70 14.31 -5.20
C LEU A 48 18.68 13.19 -5.58
N PRO A 49 19.97 13.28 -5.23
CA PRO A 49 20.91 12.21 -5.52
C PRO A 49 20.59 10.94 -4.69
N GLU A 50 20.87 9.76 -5.25
CA GLU A 50 20.58 8.47 -4.60
C GLU A 50 21.25 8.33 -3.21
N SER A 51 22.41 8.96 -3.01
CA SER A 51 23.08 8.99 -1.71
C SER A 51 22.24 9.63 -0.59
N GLU A 52 21.29 10.49 -0.93
CA GLU A 52 20.41 11.20 0.00
C GLU A 52 19.05 10.47 0.22
N TYR A 53 18.75 9.40 -0.52
CA TYR A 53 17.48 8.68 -0.42
C TYR A 53 17.20 8.15 1.00
N GLY A 54 18.23 7.68 1.68
CA GLY A 54 18.12 7.23 3.08
C GLY A 54 17.68 8.37 4.02
N ARG A 55 18.33 9.52 3.91
CA ARG A 55 17.99 10.72 4.67
C ARG A 55 16.58 11.22 4.36
N TYR A 56 16.22 11.28 3.09
CA TYR A 56 14.87 11.67 2.67
C TYR A 56 13.81 10.74 3.26
N LYS A 57 14.06 9.43 3.22
CA LYS A 57 13.16 8.44 3.82
C LYS A 57 12.96 8.69 5.32
N ASP A 58 14.02 8.96 6.06
CA ASP A 58 13.93 9.20 7.50
C ASP A 58 13.12 10.47 7.81
N ILE A 59 13.31 11.53 7.03
CA ILE A 59 12.55 12.77 7.12
C ILE A 59 11.06 12.50 6.82
N TYR A 60 10.75 11.84 5.71
CA TYR A 60 9.38 11.47 5.35
C TYR A 60 8.71 10.63 6.43
N VAL A 61 9.40 9.58 6.93
CA VAL A 61 8.86 8.70 7.98
C VAL A 61 8.55 9.49 9.24
N ARG A 62 9.40 10.43 9.64
CA ARG A 62 9.18 11.29 10.80
C ARG A 62 7.88 12.10 10.66
N TYR A 63 7.66 12.74 9.51
CA TYR A 63 6.44 13.52 9.26
C TYR A 63 5.20 12.62 9.11
N PHE A 64 5.33 11.48 8.45
CA PHE A 64 4.24 10.50 8.36
C PHE A 64 3.80 10.03 9.75
N LEU A 65 4.76 9.77 10.65
CA LEU A 65 4.48 9.37 12.03
C LEU A 65 3.72 10.42 12.84
N GLN A 66 3.95 11.70 12.58
CA GLN A 66 3.18 12.77 13.20
C GLN A 66 1.71 12.77 12.79
N SER A 67 1.42 12.30 11.58
CA SER A 67 0.06 12.16 11.05
C SER A 67 -0.62 10.84 11.45
N ASP A 68 0.11 9.90 12.01
CA ASP A 68 -0.38 8.57 12.43
C ASP A 68 -1.66 8.65 13.29
N PRO A 69 -1.78 9.58 14.27
CA PRO A 69 -2.99 9.72 15.08
C PRO A 69 -4.29 9.96 14.30
N SER A 70 -4.22 10.48 13.09
CA SER A 70 -5.38 10.76 12.26
C SER A 70 -5.80 9.62 11.34
N LEU A 71 -4.96 8.57 11.20
CA LEU A 71 -5.25 7.43 10.34
C LEU A 71 -6.46 6.64 10.83
N LYS A 72 -7.35 6.28 9.91
CA LYS A 72 -8.56 5.49 10.18
C LYS A 72 -8.71 4.40 9.12
N LEU A 73 -9.41 3.33 9.49
CA LEU A 73 -9.95 2.39 8.51
C LEU A 73 -11.01 3.10 7.66
N PHE A 74 -11.12 2.73 6.39
CA PHE A 74 -12.30 3.13 5.61
C PHE A 74 -13.57 2.57 6.25
N PRO A 75 -14.72 3.29 6.13
CA PRO A 75 -16.00 2.79 6.61
C PRO A 75 -16.32 1.40 6.04
N GLY A 76 -16.86 0.51 6.87
CA GLY A 76 -17.22 -0.86 6.48
C GLY A 76 -16.08 -1.88 6.46
N VAL A 77 -14.81 -1.44 6.57
CA VAL A 77 -13.68 -2.39 6.52
C VAL A 77 -13.65 -3.33 7.70
N LEU A 78 -13.91 -2.84 8.91
CA LEU A 78 -13.89 -3.68 10.11
C LEU A 78 -15.05 -4.69 10.10
N GLU A 79 -16.21 -4.25 9.66
CA GLU A 79 -17.40 -5.08 9.49
C GLU A 79 -17.13 -6.20 8.48
N LEU A 80 -16.58 -5.87 7.31
CA LEU A 80 -16.21 -6.85 6.28
C LEU A 80 -15.18 -7.86 6.79
N LEU A 81 -14.16 -7.42 7.52
CA LEU A 81 -13.14 -8.33 8.07
C LEU A 81 -13.77 -9.33 9.05
N ARG A 82 -14.72 -8.90 9.87
CA ARG A 82 -15.47 -9.79 10.77
C ARG A 82 -16.31 -10.79 9.99
N GLU A 83 -17.07 -10.34 9.01
CA GLU A 83 -17.90 -11.21 8.17
C GLU A 83 -17.06 -12.27 7.44
N LEU A 84 -15.88 -11.91 6.92
CA LEU A 84 -14.97 -12.85 6.29
C LEU A 84 -14.44 -13.88 7.29
N GLN A 85 -14.05 -13.45 8.48
CA GLN A 85 -13.59 -14.34 9.55
C GLN A 85 -14.69 -15.30 10.01
N ASP A 86 -15.92 -14.79 10.22
CA ASP A 86 -17.08 -15.60 10.62
C ASP A 86 -17.47 -16.63 9.53
N ALA A 87 -17.23 -16.30 8.26
CA ALA A 87 -17.42 -17.19 7.12
C ALA A 87 -16.25 -18.18 6.92
N GLY A 88 -15.20 -18.14 7.75
CA GLY A 88 -14.02 -18.98 7.62
C GLY A 88 -13.14 -18.65 6.43
N ILE A 89 -13.27 -17.44 5.85
CA ILE A 89 -12.47 -16.99 4.73
C ILE A 89 -11.18 -16.38 5.29
N LYS A 90 -10.04 -16.96 4.89
CA LYS A 90 -8.73 -16.45 5.26
C LYS A 90 -8.42 -15.13 4.57
N THR A 91 -7.77 -14.24 5.30
CA THR A 91 -7.36 -12.94 4.77
C THR A 91 -5.85 -12.74 4.93
N ALA A 92 -5.23 -12.07 3.96
CA ALA A 92 -3.81 -11.74 4.00
C ALA A 92 -3.54 -10.30 3.53
N ILE A 93 -2.43 -9.72 3.97
CA ILE A 93 -2.01 -8.38 3.57
C ILE A 93 -0.81 -8.47 2.64
N ALA A 94 -0.93 -7.93 1.41
CA ALA A 94 0.19 -7.64 0.51
C ALA A 94 0.39 -6.12 0.40
N THR A 95 1.54 -5.58 0.84
CA THR A 95 1.72 -4.13 0.98
C THR A 95 3.11 -3.63 0.57
N GLY A 96 3.14 -2.43 -0.05
CA GLY A 96 4.38 -1.68 -0.30
C GLY A 96 5.03 -1.07 0.97
N LYS A 97 4.42 -1.24 2.15
CA LYS A 97 5.03 -0.82 3.42
C LYS A 97 6.10 -1.81 3.86
N SER A 98 7.08 -1.33 4.66
CA SER A 98 7.99 -2.21 5.37
C SER A 98 7.26 -2.99 6.49
N ARG A 99 7.85 -4.09 6.93
CA ARG A 99 7.31 -4.90 8.06
C ARG A 99 7.06 -4.03 9.30
N LYS A 100 7.99 -3.15 9.65
CA LYS A 100 7.84 -2.21 10.77
C LYS A 100 6.67 -1.25 10.55
N GLY A 101 6.49 -0.75 9.32
CA GLY A 101 5.41 0.16 8.96
C GLY A 101 4.03 -0.52 9.02
N LEU A 102 3.93 -1.75 8.52
CA LEU A 102 2.71 -2.55 8.58
C LEU A 102 2.33 -2.84 10.04
N SER A 103 3.25 -3.44 10.81
CA SER A 103 3.00 -3.83 12.21
C SER A 103 2.49 -2.67 13.05
N ARG A 104 3.07 -1.46 12.87
CA ARG A 104 2.61 -0.28 13.58
C ARG A 104 1.15 0.06 13.26
N ILE A 105 0.77 0.05 11.99
CA ILE A 105 -0.58 0.44 11.57
C ILE A 105 -1.61 -0.59 12.01
N VAL A 106 -1.36 -1.89 11.78
CA VAL A 106 -2.33 -2.95 12.14
C VAL A 106 -2.50 -3.07 13.65
N ASN A 107 -1.42 -2.94 14.44
CA ASN A 107 -1.51 -2.93 15.89
C ASN A 107 -2.31 -1.74 16.40
N ARG A 108 -2.07 -0.57 15.84
CA ARG A 108 -2.81 0.64 16.20
C ARG A 108 -4.29 0.55 15.87
N MET A 109 -4.64 -0.02 14.71
CA MET A 109 -6.03 -0.22 14.29
C MET A 109 -6.68 -1.40 15.02
N ASN A 110 -5.90 -2.19 15.76
CA ASN A 110 -6.34 -3.42 16.45
C ASN A 110 -7.05 -4.39 15.49
N VAL A 111 -6.42 -4.63 14.33
CA VAL A 111 -7.00 -5.50 13.27
C VAL A 111 -6.10 -6.68 12.92
N TRP A 112 -5.03 -6.92 13.67
CA TRP A 112 -4.08 -7.99 13.37
C TRP A 112 -4.73 -9.36 13.37
N ASP A 113 -5.65 -9.59 14.31
CA ASP A 113 -6.31 -10.89 14.52
C ASP A 113 -7.28 -11.29 13.38
N TYR A 114 -7.52 -10.36 12.43
CA TYR A 114 -8.31 -10.66 11.23
C TYR A 114 -7.46 -11.20 10.08
N PHE A 115 -6.13 -11.19 10.17
CA PHE A 115 -5.25 -11.58 9.08
C PHE A 115 -4.43 -12.82 9.42
N ASP A 116 -4.53 -13.84 8.55
CA ASP A 116 -3.81 -15.12 8.70
C ASP A 116 -2.35 -15.01 8.23
N ASP A 117 -2.05 -14.13 7.26
CA ASP A 117 -0.70 -13.94 6.72
C ASP A 117 -0.47 -12.49 6.24
N SER A 118 0.76 -12.15 5.97
CA SER A 118 1.12 -10.85 5.39
C SER A 118 2.48 -10.88 4.72
N ILE A 119 2.65 -10.07 3.69
CA ILE A 119 3.92 -9.86 2.99
C ILE A 119 4.14 -8.37 2.73
N THR A 120 5.38 -7.94 2.87
CA THR A 120 5.77 -6.52 2.83
C THR A 120 6.85 -6.27 1.79
N ALA A 121 7.11 -4.99 1.46
CA ALA A 121 8.09 -4.59 0.45
C ALA A 121 9.56 -4.89 0.82
N ASP A 122 9.84 -5.21 2.07
CA ASP A 122 11.16 -5.67 2.53
C ASP A 122 11.31 -7.20 2.51
N GLU A 123 10.28 -7.93 2.11
CA GLU A 123 10.25 -9.40 2.03
C GLU A 123 10.08 -9.93 0.61
N ALA A 124 9.67 -9.09 -0.34
CA ALA A 124 9.45 -9.47 -1.73
C ALA A 124 9.72 -8.30 -2.67
N LEU A 125 9.81 -8.58 -3.97
CA LEU A 125 9.89 -7.55 -5.00
C LEU A 125 8.64 -6.65 -4.95
N PRO A 126 8.79 -5.34 -5.25
CA PRO A 126 7.68 -4.40 -5.19
C PRO A 126 6.62 -4.69 -6.25
N LYS A 127 5.37 -4.30 -5.97
CA LYS A 127 4.30 -4.31 -6.96
C LYS A 127 4.72 -3.53 -8.21
N PRO A 128 4.44 -4.00 -9.43
CA PRO A 128 3.48 -5.07 -9.77
C PRO A 128 4.07 -6.49 -9.90
N ASP A 129 5.29 -6.76 -9.41
CA ASP A 129 5.89 -8.09 -9.48
C ASP A 129 5.01 -9.11 -8.73
N PRO A 130 4.73 -10.31 -9.31
CA PRO A 130 3.83 -11.30 -8.72
C PRO A 130 4.37 -11.99 -7.45
N LEU A 131 5.63 -11.79 -7.10
CA LEU A 131 6.32 -12.51 -6.03
C LEU A 131 5.57 -12.44 -4.69
N MET A 132 4.96 -11.29 -4.35
CA MET A 132 4.16 -11.18 -3.12
C MET A 132 3.02 -12.18 -3.08
N LEU A 133 2.22 -12.28 -4.15
CA LEU A 133 1.09 -13.20 -4.18
C LEU A 133 1.53 -14.65 -4.31
N ASN A 134 2.54 -14.94 -5.13
CA ASN A 134 3.08 -16.28 -5.26
C ASN A 134 3.61 -16.80 -3.92
N THR A 135 4.28 -15.97 -3.14
CA THR A 135 4.76 -16.33 -1.80
C THR A 135 3.60 -16.59 -0.83
N LEU A 136 2.54 -15.79 -0.87
CA LEU A 136 1.34 -16.01 -0.05
C LEU A 136 0.62 -17.31 -0.45
N LEU A 137 0.50 -17.60 -1.75
CA LEU A 137 -0.06 -18.85 -2.25
C LEU A 137 0.73 -20.06 -1.73
N GLU A 138 2.06 -20.05 -1.89
CA GLU A 138 2.94 -21.12 -1.44
C GLU A 138 2.86 -21.34 0.07
N ARG A 139 2.96 -20.28 0.87
CA ARG A 139 2.90 -20.36 2.34
C ARG A 139 1.58 -20.96 2.85
N ASN A 140 0.48 -20.69 2.16
CA ASN A 140 -0.85 -21.10 2.57
C ASN A 140 -1.33 -22.39 1.85
N GLY A 141 -0.54 -22.96 0.95
CA GLY A 141 -0.90 -24.14 0.17
C GLY A 141 -2.12 -23.93 -0.73
N LEU A 142 -2.27 -22.72 -1.30
CA LEU A 142 -3.39 -22.31 -2.12
C LEU A 142 -3.00 -22.23 -3.60
N THR A 143 -3.99 -22.38 -4.47
CA THR A 143 -3.89 -22.17 -5.91
C THR A 143 -4.40 -20.78 -6.30
N MET A 144 -4.10 -20.33 -7.52
CA MET A 144 -4.51 -19.03 -8.04
C MET A 144 -6.03 -18.83 -8.08
N ASP A 145 -6.80 -19.92 -8.25
CA ASP A 145 -8.26 -19.86 -8.32
C ASP A 145 -8.93 -19.72 -6.96
N GLU A 146 -8.19 -19.97 -5.87
CA GLU A 146 -8.69 -19.96 -4.49
C GLU A 146 -8.54 -18.59 -3.82
N ILE A 147 -7.84 -17.66 -4.46
CA ILE A 147 -7.64 -16.32 -3.90
C ILE A 147 -8.19 -15.21 -4.81
N VAL A 148 -8.42 -14.07 -4.21
CA VAL A 148 -8.74 -12.82 -4.89
C VAL A 148 -7.89 -11.69 -4.32
N MET A 149 -7.27 -10.91 -5.21
CA MET A 149 -6.58 -9.67 -4.82
C MET A 149 -7.57 -8.51 -4.79
N ILE A 150 -7.68 -7.84 -3.65
CA ILE A 150 -8.49 -6.63 -3.48
C ILE A 150 -7.55 -5.45 -3.30
N GLY A 151 -7.68 -4.42 -4.12
CA GLY A 151 -6.80 -3.26 -4.05
C GLY A 151 -7.42 -1.98 -4.58
N ASP A 152 -6.80 -0.85 -4.25
CA ASP A 152 -7.26 0.49 -4.61
C ASP A 152 -6.30 1.22 -5.56
N THR A 153 -5.26 0.52 -6.04
CA THR A 153 -4.30 1.07 -7.00
C THR A 153 -4.17 0.19 -8.24
N GLU A 154 -3.71 0.79 -9.35
CA GLU A 154 -3.39 0.00 -10.56
C GLU A 154 -2.28 -1.02 -10.31
N HIS A 155 -1.37 -0.74 -9.34
CA HIS A 155 -0.30 -1.66 -8.95
C HIS A 155 -0.84 -2.94 -8.32
N ASP A 156 -1.96 -2.84 -7.57
CA ASP A 156 -2.65 -3.99 -7.00
C ASP A 156 -3.28 -4.86 -8.09
N ILE A 157 -3.92 -4.21 -9.06
CA ILE A 157 -4.57 -4.91 -10.19
C ILE A 157 -3.52 -5.57 -11.09
N LYS A 158 -2.44 -4.85 -11.40
CA LYS A 158 -1.32 -5.41 -12.17
C LYS A 158 -0.65 -6.58 -11.44
N LEU A 159 -0.45 -6.48 -10.13
CA LEU A 159 0.07 -7.56 -9.29
C LEU A 159 -0.83 -8.81 -9.39
N GLY A 160 -2.15 -8.66 -9.21
CA GLY A 160 -3.08 -9.77 -9.32
C GLY A 160 -3.09 -10.41 -10.71
N LYS A 161 -3.10 -9.59 -11.77
CA LYS A 161 -3.01 -10.08 -13.16
C LYS A 161 -1.68 -10.82 -13.42
N ALA A 162 -0.55 -10.28 -12.95
CA ALA A 162 0.76 -10.91 -13.11
C ALA A 162 0.86 -12.26 -12.37
N ALA A 163 0.19 -12.41 -11.24
CA ALA A 163 0.10 -13.66 -10.50
C ALA A 163 -1.01 -14.60 -11.02
N GLY A 164 -1.81 -14.19 -12.02
CA GLY A 164 -2.90 -14.97 -12.57
C GLY A 164 -4.11 -15.14 -11.64
N VAL A 165 -4.26 -14.29 -10.63
CA VAL A 165 -5.38 -14.34 -9.67
C VAL A 165 -6.49 -13.35 -10.04
N ARG A 166 -7.72 -13.63 -9.58
CA ARG A 166 -8.83 -12.69 -9.74
C ARG A 166 -8.56 -11.41 -8.96
N THR A 167 -9.04 -10.28 -9.48
CA THR A 167 -8.84 -8.97 -8.87
C THR A 167 -10.15 -8.23 -8.66
N ILE A 168 -10.28 -7.53 -7.55
CA ILE A 168 -11.37 -6.59 -7.25
C ILE A 168 -10.73 -5.22 -7.00
N ALA A 169 -11.11 -4.25 -7.81
CA ALA A 169 -10.71 -2.85 -7.64
C ALA A 169 -11.72 -2.11 -6.77
N VAL A 170 -11.25 -1.49 -5.70
CA VAL A 170 -12.08 -0.62 -4.85
C VAL A 170 -11.84 0.85 -5.21
N THR A 171 -12.90 1.66 -5.21
CA THR A 171 -12.90 3.01 -5.78
C THR A 171 -12.79 4.14 -4.74
N TRP A 172 -12.78 3.82 -3.45
CA TRP A 172 -12.69 4.80 -2.36
C TRP A 172 -11.25 5.06 -1.88
N GLY A 173 -10.25 4.43 -2.48
CA GLY A 173 -8.83 4.56 -2.12
C GLY A 173 -8.06 5.58 -2.97
N ALA A 174 -6.82 5.23 -3.31
CA ALA A 174 -5.86 6.14 -3.94
C ALA A 174 -6.20 6.49 -5.40
N VAL A 175 -6.86 5.62 -6.16
CA VAL A 175 -7.10 5.80 -7.60
C VAL A 175 -8.57 5.98 -7.92
N SER A 176 -8.88 6.88 -8.88
CA SER A 176 -10.23 7.08 -9.36
C SER A 176 -10.69 5.94 -10.28
N TYR A 177 -12.00 5.70 -10.33
CA TYR A 177 -12.66 4.67 -11.16
C TYR A 177 -12.22 4.68 -12.64
N THR A 178 -11.95 5.85 -13.22
CA THR A 178 -11.51 5.99 -14.62
C THR A 178 -10.17 5.34 -14.91
N HIS A 179 -9.23 5.34 -13.96
CA HIS A 179 -7.93 4.69 -14.13
C HIS A 179 -8.03 3.17 -13.94
N LEU A 180 -8.93 2.69 -13.09
CA LEU A 180 -9.13 1.26 -12.87
C LEU A 180 -9.79 0.58 -14.07
N ARG A 181 -10.73 1.26 -14.74
CA ARG A 181 -11.41 0.76 -15.95
C ARG A 181 -10.48 0.56 -17.16
N ALA A 182 -9.43 1.32 -17.28
CA ALA A 182 -8.46 1.20 -18.38
C ALA A 182 -7.69 -0.14 -18.36
N HIS A 183 -7.82 -0.92 -17.29
CA HIS A 183 -7.11 -2.20 -17.09
C HIS A 183 -8.05 -3.41 -16.99
N GLU A 184 -9.33 -3.25 -17.28
CA GLU A 184 -10.34 -4.34 -17.23
C GLU A 184 -10.39 -5.22 -18.49
N THR A 185 -9.51 -5.01 -19.49
CA THR A 185 -9.47 -5.83 -20.72
C THR A 185 -8.30 -6.79 -20.74
#